data_9287b438134fc72f85de8a849a5c58bc
#
_entry.id   9287b438134fc72f85de8a849a5c58bc
#
_cell.length_a   1.000
_cell.length_b   1.000
_cell.length_c   1.000
_cell.angle_alpha   90.00
_cell.angle_beta   90.00
_cell.angle_gamma   90.00
#
_symmetry.space_group_name_H-M   'P 1'
#
loop_
_entity.id
_entity.type
_entity.pdbx_description
1 polymer ?
#
loop_
_entity_poly.entity_id
_entity_poly.type
_entity_poly.pdbx_seq_one_letter_code
_entity_poly.pdbx_strand_id
1 'polypeptide(L)'
;MAKQEWFKTPEAKIKLCCSDQFLRKNRDIYGGFLEEEIHYRYGASINSPIFWNVEECKKIFHLRGKVIRECRAIVQEIIGNK
;
A
#
# COMPACT_ATOMS: atom_id res chain seq x y z
N MET A 1 -4.30 3.44 23.62
CA MET A 1 -3.92 2.65 22.45
C MET A 1 -4.63 3.20 21.21
N ALA A 2 -3.88 3.40 20.16
CA ALA A 2 -4.48 3.84 18.91
C ALA A 2 -5.41 2.75 18.37
N LYS A 3 -6.63 3.15 18.07
CA LYS A 3 -7.62 2.24 17.50
C LYS A 3 -7.38 2.10 16.02
N GLN A 4 -7.17 0.89 15.55
CA GLN A 4 -7.00 0.64 14.11
C GLN A 4 -8.36 0.71 13.42
N GLU A 5 -8.41 1.48 12.35
CA GLU A 5 -9.62 1.62 11.57
C GLU A 5 -9.45 0.94 10.21
N TRP A 6 -10.48 0.21 9.81
CA TRP A 6 -10.50 -0.54 8.56
C TRP A 6 -11.57 0.07 7.66
N PHE A 7 -11.19 0.34 6.43
CA PHE A 7 -12.07 1.00 5.46
C PHE A 7 -12.29 0.11 4.24
N LYS A 8 -13.47 0.19 3.67
CA LYS A 8 -13.76 -0.47 2.39
C LYS A 8 -12.93 0.16 1.27
N THR A 9 -12.77 -0.56 0.17
CA THR A 9 -11.95 -0.11 -0.94
C THR A 9 -12.30 1.30 -1.45
N PRO A 10 -13.59 1.66 -1.64
CA PRO A 10 -13.92 3.00 -2.12
C PRO A 10 -13.43 4.13 -1.22
N GLU A 11 -13.47 3.94 0.09
CA GLU A 11 -12.96 4.94 1.03
C GLU A 11 -11.44 4.90 1.14
N ALA A 12 -10.88 3.69 1.17
CA ALA A 12 -9.45 3.50 1.32
C ALA A 12 -8.69 4.13 0.15
N LYS A 13 -9.14 3.93 -1.08
CA LYS A 13 -8.46 4.48 -2.24
C LYS A 13 -8.44 6.00 -2.24
N ILE A 14 -9.49 6.63 -1.74
CA ILE A 14 -9.52 8.09 -1.62
C ILE A 14 -8.53 8.57 -0.57
N LYS A 15 -8.52 7.93 0.59
CA LYS A 15 -7.62 8.30 1.68
C LYS A 15 -6.16 8.04 1.34
N LEU A 16 -5.89 7.06 0.48
CA LEU A 16 -4.54 6.69 0.06
C LEU A 16 -4.15 7.32 -1.27
N CYS A 17 -5.06 8.05 -1.90
CA CYS A 17 -4.80 8.72 -3.19
C CYS A 17 -4.29 7.74 -4.25
N CYS A 18 -4.94 6.59 -4.37
CA CYS A 18 -4.55 5.58 -5.35
C CYS A 18 -5.79 4.95 -5.96
N SER A 19 -5.61 4.08 -6.94
CA SER A 19 -6.70 3.36 -7.56
C SER A 19 -7.00 2.09 -6.79
N ASP A 20 -8.22 1.56 -6.93
CA ASP A 20 -8.57 0.29 -6.34
C ASP A 20 -7.77 -0.86 -6.96
N GLN A 21 -7.43 -0.74 -8.25
CA GLN A 21 -6.58 -1.71 -8.93
C GLN A 21 -5.19 -1.77 -8.29
N PHE A 22 -4.64 -0.61 -7.96
CA PHE A 22 -3.34 -0.52 -7.31
C PHE A 22 -3.35 -1.28 -5.98
N LEU A 23 -4.39 -1.07 -5.19
CA LEU A 23 -4.54 -1.77 -3.92
C LEU A 23 -4.64 -3.28 -4.11
N ARG A 24 -5.50 -3.71 -5.03
CA ARG A 24 -5.76 -5.14 -5.24
C ARG A 24 -4.57 -5.88 -5.80
N LYS A 25 -3.87 -5.30 -6.77
CA LYS A 25 -2.76 -5.99 -7.42
C LYS A 25 -1.49 -6.07 -6.57
N ASN A 26 -1.37 -5.20 -5.57
CA ASN A 26 -0.19 -5.18 -4.71
C ASN A 26 -0.34 -6.01 -3.44
N ARG A 27 -1.38 -6.84 -3.37
CA ARG A 27 -1.53 -7.77 -2.26
C ARG A 27 -0.51 -8.90 -2.35
N ASP A 28 -0.15 -9.44 -1.22
CA ASP A 28 0.84 -10.51 -1.10
C ASP A 28 0.49 -11.74 -1.94
N ILE A 29 -0.79 -12.02 -2.13
CA ILE A 29 -1.23 -13.16 -2.96
C ILE A 29 -0.81 -13.03 -4.42
N TYR A 30 -0.48 -11.82 -4.87
CA TYR A 30 0.02 -11.56 -6.21
C TYR A 30 1.49 -11.15 -6.19
N GLY A 31 2.19 -11.45 -5.11
CA GLY A 31 3.59 -11.07 -4.96
C GLY A 31 3.82 -9.62 -4.61
N GLY A 32 2.78 -8.91 -4.19
CA GLY A 32 2.89 -7.51 -3.81
C GLY A 32 3.34 -7.32 -2.37
N PHE A 33 3.41 -6.07 -1.95
CA PHE A 33 3.92 -5.69 -0.64
C PHE A 33 2.84 -5.49 0.43
N LEU A 34 1.57 -5.59 0.06
CA LEU A 34 0.47 -5.46 1.01
C LEU A 34 0.15 -6.82 1.59
N GLU A 35 0.32 -6.96 2.90
CA GLU A 35 0.20 -8.24 3.61
C GLU A 35 -1.17 -8.39 4.25
N GLU A 36 -1.75 -9.57 4.11
CA GLU A 36 -3.02 -9.91 4.75
C GLU A 36 -2.89 -9.78 6.26
N GLU A 37 -3.94 -9.32 6.89
CA GLU A 37 -4.03 -9.08 8.34
C GLU A 37 -3.33 -7.80 8.81
N ILE A 38 -2.33 -7.32 8.07
CA ILE A 38 -1.62 -6.08 8.41
C ILE A 38 -2.18 -4.92 7.61
N HIS A 39 -2.24 -5.05 6.29
CA HIS A 39 -2.66 -3.98 5.39
C HIS A 39 -4.08 -4.15 4.89
N TYR A 40 -4.55 -5.38 4.80
CA TYR A 40 -5.91 -5.65 4.35
C TYR A 40 -6.43 -6.92 5.02
N ARG A 41 -7.75 -7.09 5.00
CA ARG A 41 -8.39 -8.32 5.47
C ARG A 41 -9.71 -8.52 4.74
N TYR A 42 -10.17 -9.75 4.75
CA TYR A 42 -11.43 -10.11 4.10
C TYR A 42 -12.58 -10.03 5.09
N GLY A 43 -13.78 -9.82 4.55
CA GLY A 43 -14.98 -9.93 5.36
C GLY A 43 -15.37 -11.39 5.57
N ALA A 44 -16.49 -11.58 6.26
CA ALA A 44 -16.91 -12.91 6.68
C ALA A 44 -17.46 -13.79 5.55
N SER A 45 -17.84 -13.20 4.42
CA SER A 45 -18.41 -13.96 3.32
C SER A 45 -17.73 -13.61 2.01
N ILE A 46 -17.94 -14.46 0.99
CA ILE A 46 -17.34 -14.26 -0.33
C ILE A 46 -17.77 -12.95 -0.98
N ASN A 47 -18.96 -12.46 -0.61
CA ASN A 47 -19.50 -11.21 -1.16
C ASN A 47 -19.12 -9.98 -0.32
N SER A 48 -18.40 -10.18 0.77
CA SER A 48 -17.96 -9.06 1.62
C SER A 48 -16.83 -8.28 0.95
N PRO A 49 -16.78 -6.96 1.14
CA PRO A 49 -15.69 -6.18 0.60
C PRO A 49 -14.38 -6.47 1.32
N ILE A 50 -13.27 -6.12 0.68
CA ILE A 50 -11.96 -6.14 1.31
C ILE A 50 -11.87 -4.87 2.16
N PHE A 51 -11.34 -5.02 3.38
CA PHE A 51 -11.11 -3.90 4.29
C PHE A 51 -9.63 -3.59 4.34
N TRP A 52 -9.30 -2.31 4.38
CA TRP A 52 -7.91 -1.84 4.32
C TRP A 52 -7.57 -1.04 5.56
N ASN A 53 -6.39 -1.32 6.12
CA ASN A 53 -5.85 -0.54 7.22
C ASN A 53 -5.10 0.64 6.62
N VAL A 54 -5.77 1.78 6.51
CA VAL A 54 -5.23 2.95 5.83
C VAL A 54 -3.94 3.44 6.50
N GLU A 55 -3.86 3.40 7.83
CA GLU A 55 -2.67 3.86 8.53
C GLU A 55 -1.45 3.00 8.19
N GLU A 56 -1.60 1.68 8.20
CA GLU A 56 -0.50 0.80 7.85
C GLU A 56 -0.15 0.89 6.36
N CYS A 57 -1.16 1.09 5.51
CA CYS A 57 -0.92 1.30 4.08
C CYS A 57 -0.14 2.59 3.83
N LYS A 58 -0.46 3.66 4.54
CA LYS A 58 0.28 4.93 4.44
C LYS A 58 1.75 4.74 4.78
N LYS A 59 2.02 4.00 5.84
CA LYS A 59 3.40 3.74 6.28
C LYS A 59 4.19 3.00 5.21
N ILE A 60 3.63 1.93 4.68
CA ILE A 60 4.35 1.13 3.67
C ILE A 60 4.48 1.88 2.34
N PHE A 61 3.47 2.67 1.96
CA PHE A 61 3.52 3.48 0.75
C PHE A 61 4.65 4.52 0.86
N HIS A 62 4.73 5.19 2.00
CA HIS A 62 5.77 6.19 2.22
C HIS A 62 7.16 5.56 2.19
N LEU A 63 7.34 4.44 2.89
CA LEU A 63 8.61 3.75 2.94
C LEU A 63 9.08 3.31 1.55
N ARG A 64 8.18 2.71 0.77
CA ARG A 64 8.52 2.26 -0.58
C ARG A 64 8.83 3.44 -1.50
N GLY A 65 8.06 4.51 -1.42
CA GLY A 65 8.31 5.71 -2.20
C GLY A 65 9.65 6.34 -1.87
N LYS A 66 10.00 6.35 -0.60
CA LYS A 66 11.27 6.89 -0.13
C LYS A 66 12.44 6.05 -0.65
N VAL A 67 12.36 4.73 -0.52
CA VAL A 67 13.43 3.82 -0.97
C VAL A 67 13.63 3.94 -2.48
N ILE A 68 12.55 3.98 -3.24
CA ILE A 68 12.64 4.11 -4.70
C ILE A 68 13.33 5.42 -5.09
N ARG A 69 12.97 6.52 -4.43
CA ARG A 69 13.56 7.82 -4.71
C ARG A 69 15.04 7.87 -4.33
N GLU A 70 15.40 7.27 -3.22
CA GLU A 70 16.80 7.20 -2.78
C GLU A 70 17.63 6.38 -3.77
N CYS A 71 17.14 5.23 -4.20
CA CYS A 71 17.81 4.41 -5.20
C CYS A 71 17.95 5.16 -6.53
N ARG A 72 16.91 5.89 -6.93
CA ARG A 72 16.94 6.67 -8.16
C ARG A 72 17.96 7.79 -8.08
N ALA A 73 18.04 8.47 -6.94
CA ALA A 73 19.01 9.53 -6.73
C ALA A 73 20.44 9.00 -6.81
N ILE A 74 20.71 7.84 -6.22
CA ILE A 74 22.02 7.21 -6.27
C ILE A 74 22.38 6.86 -7.72
N VAL A 75 21.46 6.27 -8.46
CA VAL A 75 21.70 5.93 -9.88
C VAL A 75 22.00 7.17 -10.71
N GLN A 76 21.22 8.25 -10.51
CA GLN A 76 21.44 9.51 -11.24
C GLN A 76 22.77 10.15 -10.89
N GLU A 77 23.17 10.07 -9.62
CA GLU A 77 24.46 10.60 -9.20
C GLU A 77 25.60 9.87 -9.89
N ILE A 78 25.51 8.55 -10.00
CA ILE A 78 26.51 7.73 -10.68
C ILE A 78 26.55 8.06 -12.20
N ILE A 79 25.39 8.15 -12.81
CA ILE A 79 25.29 8.41 -14.26
C ILE A 79 25.58 9.88 -14.58
N GLY A 80 25.15 10.78 -13.72
CA GLY A 80 25.27 12.21 -13.94
C GLY A 80 26.66 12.77 -13.85
N ASN A 81 27.61 12.01 -13.31
CA ASN A 81 28.99 12.46 -13.12
C ASN A 81 29.89 12.16 -14.33
N LYS A 82 29.32 12.05 -15.48
CA LYS A 82 30.09 11.88 -16.70
C LYS A 82 30.64 13.18 -17.23
#